data_d50690c06488acdbbb450ce1d5686afc
#
_entry.id   d50690c06488acdbbb450ce1d5686afc
#
_cell.length_a   1.000
_cell.length_b   1.000
_cell.length_c   1.000
_cell.angle_alpha   90.00
_cell.angle_beta   90.00
_cell.angle_gamma   90.00
#
_symmetry.space_group_name_H-M   'P 1'
#
loop_
_entity.id
_entity.type
_entity.pdbx_description
1 polymer ?
#
loop_
_entity_poly.entity_id
_entity_poly.type
_entity_poly.pdbx_seq_one_letter_code
_entity_poly.pdbx_strand_id
1 'polypeptide(L)'
;MQSGQTRGGTAVVAARRTDEAPDTTEIRRLADAAEYEVVAERTQRRAEDAGYGVGRGKAAAIADLVADRDADAVVYDGALTPGQYGNWAELLPPGTDLLDRYRLVLGIFAEGAADRAAQLQVELATLRYRLPRLRQVTEESLLNQATEKGSVVLDVEARIDRLHTELRAVSDRDARRREERREQGFDPVAIAGYTNAGKSTLLHRLADDLSVADLGAGHADLDETAAVEDRLFETLETTTRRATVDGRRVLLTDTVGLVDALPHDLVASFSATLDAVADADVGLLVVDASDPVGEVAERLRVSLAELEDPRGDLLVVLNKRDLLDDEALAARRAAVADLDRVDDVLAVSAVEGTGIETLRERIHDALPGESLAVELPNSGETESFLAWAHDHGTVADLEYAGETVTFAFEARPGVVERARAQVEESGGTVRDSD
;
A
#
# COMPACT_ATOMS: atom_id res chain seq x y z
N MET A 1 0.16 6.94 -31.80
CA MET A 1 0.08 7.17 -30.36
C MET A 1 0.81 6.02 -29.69
N GLN A 2 2.01 6.32 -29.15
CA GLN A 2 2.96 5.31 -28.69
C GLN A 2 2.59 4.79 -27.31
N SER A 3 2.99 3.56 -27.05
CA SER A 3 2.84 2.77 -25.81
C SER A 3 3.15 3.58 -24.55
N GLY A 4 2.36 3.34 -23.48
CA GLY A 4 2.40 4.08 -22.22
C GLY A 4 3.64 3.87 -21.33
N GLN A 5 4.81 3.66 -21.92
CA GLN A 5 6.07 3.62 -21.17
C GLN A 5 6.58 5.06 -21.02
N THR A 6 6.86 5.46 -19.79
CA THR A 6 7.69 6.62 -19.45
C THR A 6 9.10 6.34 -19.98
N ARG A 7 9.66 7.27 -20.77
CA ARG A 7 10.93 7.00 -21.46
C ARG A 7 12.16 7.39 -20.66
N GLY A 8 11.97 7.99 -19.49
CA GLY A 8 13.06 8.70 -18.83
C GLY A 8 13.53 9.91 -19.63
N GLY A 9 14.46 10.68 -19.13
CA GLY A 9 15.02 11.86 -19.80
C GLY A 9 14.94 13.11 -18.95
N THR A 10 14.83 14.28 -19.59
CA THR A 10 14.77 15.58 -18.91
C THR A 10 13.33 16.11 -18.88
N ALA A 11 12.92 16.72 -17.76
CA ALA A 11 11.57 17.23 -17.60
C ALA A 11 11.50 18.65 -17.03
N VAL A 12 10.48 19.39 -17.46
CA VAL A 12 10.07 20.65 -16.83
C VAL A 12 8.83 20.41 -15.99
N VAL A 13 8.92 20.69 -14.68
CA VAL A 13 7.77 20.57 -13.76
C VAL A 13 6.90 21.82 -13.84
N ALA A 14 5.59 21.62 -13.96
CA ALA A 14 4.56 22.66 -13.93
C ALA A 14 3.59 22.38 -12.77
N ALA A 15 3.50 23.29 -11.80
CA ALA A 15 2.62 23.11 -10.64
C ALA A 15 1.74 24.36 -10.39
N ARG A 16 0.52 24.12 -9.90
CA ARG A 16 -0.45 25.15 -9.57
C ARG A 16 -1.17 24.82 -8.25
N ARG A 17 -1.34 25.83 -7.41
CA ARG A 17 -2.26 25.81 -6.25
C ARG A 17 -3.08 27.10 -6.22
N THR A 18 -4.24 27.05 -5.58
CA THR A 18 -5.14 28.21 -5.52
C THR A 18 -4.74 29.17 -4.40
N ASP A 19 -4.51 28.64 -3.21
CA ASP A 19 -4.46 29.42 -1.98
C ASP A 19 -3.03 29.68 -1.48
N GLU A 20 -2.08 28.84 -1.87
CA GLU A 20 -0.68 28.90 -1.44
C GLU A 20 0.31 28.73 -2.60
N ALA A 21 1.60 28.90 -2.33
CA ALA A 21 2.64 28.57 -3.27
C ALA A 21 2.70 27.04 -3.45
N PRO A 22 2.73 26.52 -4.69
CA PRO A 22 2.85 25.09 -4.90
C PRO A 22 4.15 24.54 -4.31
N ASP A 23 4.04 23.51 -3.49
CA ASP A 23 5.16 22.65 -3.14
C ASP A 23 5.36 21.62 -4.26
N THR A 24 6.57 21.55 -4.79
CA THR A 24 6.94 20.66 -5.89
C THR A 24 7.76 19.46 -5.41
N THR A 25 7.97 19.30 -4.12
CA THR A 25 8.83 18.25 -3.55
C THR A 25 8.37 16.85 -3.94
N GLU A 26 7.09 16.57 -3.82
CA GLU A 26 6.52 15.26 -4.14
C GLU A 26 6.55 14.98 -5.65
N ILE A 27 6.10 15.94 -6.48
CA ILE A 27 6.07 15.72 -7.94
C ILE A 27 7.47 15.56 -8.55
N ARG A 28 8.51 16.17 -7.93
CA ARG A 28 9.90 15.94 -8.30
C ARG A 28 10.36 14.52 -7.99
N ARG A 29 10.02 14.02 -6.80
CA ARG A 29 10.31 12.62 -6.42
C ARG A 29 9.59 11.64 -7.35
N LEU A 30 8.35 11.95 -7.74
CA LEU A 30 7.61 11.16 -8.73
C LEU A 30 8.29 11.19 -10.11
N ALA A 31 8.77 12.36 -10.53
CA ALA A 31 9.50 12.50 -11.80
C ALA A 31 10.80 11.69 -11.78
N ASP A 32 11.56 11.77 -10.67
CA ASP A 32 12.79 11.00 -10.47
C ASP A 32 12.51 9.48 -10.47
N ALA A 33 11.46 9.03 -9.78
CA ALA A 33 11.03 7.63 -9.79
C ALA A 33 10.62 7.13 -11.19
N ALA A 34 10.19 8.02 -12.08
CA ALA A 34 9.92 7.76 -13.49
C ALA A 34 11.13 8.00 -14.40
N GLU A 35 12.32 8.07 -13.83
CA GLU A 35 13.61 8.28 -14.51
C GLU A 35 13.72 9.64 -15.26
N TYR A 36 12.96 10.66 -14.83
CA TYR A 36 13.07 12.02 -15.37
C TYR A 36 13.92 12.92 -14.49
N GLU A 37 15.00 13.51 -15.04
CA GLU A 37 15.75 14.59 -14.41
C GLU A 37 14.98 15.91 -14.55
N VAL A 38 14.62 16.54 -13.42
CA VAL A 38 13.92 17.83 -13.42
C VAL A 38 14.90 18.97 -13.66
N VAL A 39 14.93 19.48 -14.90
CA VAL A 39 15.85 20.55 -15.34
C VAL A 39 15.31 21.95 -15.07
N ALA A 40 14.02 22.12 -14.85
CA ALA A 40 13.40 23.39 -14.48
C ALA A 40 12.00 23.21 -13.88
N GLU A 41 11.55 24.25 -13.16
CA GLU A 41 10.22 24.29 -12.58
C GLU A 41 9.52 25.64 -12.86
N ARG A 42 8.19 25.57 -13.00
CA ARG A 42 7.34 26.74 -13.12
C ARG A 42 6.09 26.54 -12.28
N THR A 43 5.95 27.35 -11.26
CA THR A 43 4.81 27.31 -10.35
C THR A 43 3.89 28.51 -10.58
N GLN A 44 2.61 28.36 -10.21
CA GLN A 44 1.65 29.44 -10.27
C GLN A 44 0.62 29.35 -9.13
N ARG A 45 0.42 30.46 -8.42
CA ARG A 45 -0.69 30.62 -7.49
C ARG A 45 -1.88 31.25 -8.24
N ARG A 46 -2.89 30.44 -8.55
CA ARG A 46 -4.05 30.83 -9.32
C ARG A 46 -5.14 29.76 -9.26
N ALA A 47 -6.41 30.16 -9.39
CA ALA A 47 -7.48 29.20 -9.69
C ALA A 47 -7.22 28.48 -11.03
N GLU A 48 -7.77 27.30 -11.18
CA GLU A 48 -7.57 26.48 -12.39
C GLU A 48 -8.06 27.18 -13.65
N ASP A 49 -7.21 27.13 -14.68
CA ASP A 49 -7.55 27.63 -16.00
C ASP A 49 -8.18 26.52 -16.87
N ALA A 50 -9.35 26.80 -17.44
CA ALA A 50 -10.09 25.81 -18.20
C ALA A 50 -9.32 25.28 -19.45
N GLY A 51 -8.38 26.07 -19.98
CA GLY A 51 -7.64 25.72 -21.20
C GLY A 51 -6.37 24.92 -20.95
N TYR A 52 -5.64 25.22 -19.88
CA TYR A 52 -4.30 24.63 -19.66
C TYR A 52 -4.07 24.18 -18.20
N GLY A 53 -5.04 24.32 -17.31
CA GLY A 53 -4.84 24.14 -15.88
C GLY A 53 -4.07 25.30 -15.24
N VAL A 54 -2.88 25.65 -15.73
CA VAL A 54 -2.20 26.93 -15.47
C VAL A 54 -2.70 28.01 -16.44
N GLY A 55 -2.47 29.30 -16.15
CA GLY A 55 -2.84 30.37 -17.08
C GLY A 55 -2.09 30.26 -18.42
N ARG A 56 -2.76 30.60 -19.53
CA ARG A 56 -2.22 30.51 -20.89
C ARG A 56 -0.81 31.10 -21.06
N GLY A 57 -0.54 32.28 -20.47
CA GLY A 57 0.79 32.90 -20.54
C GLY A 57 1.86 32.10 -19.78
N LYS A 58 1.47 31.41 -18.70
CA LYS A 58 2.37 30.50 -17.97
C LYS A 58 2.63 29.23 -18.80
N ALA A 59 1.60 28.69 -19.45
CA ALA A 59 1.74 27.54 -20.35
C ALA A 59 2.70 27.85 -21.51
N ALA A 60 2.56 29.02 -22.15
CA ALA A 60 3.47 29.47 -23.20
C ALA A 60 4.93 29.59 -22.71
N ALA A 61 5.13 30.20 -21.52
CA ALA A 61 6.47 30.30 -20.93
C ALA A 61 7.07 28.94 -20.55
N ILE A 62 6.25 27.94 -20.25
CA ILE A 62 6.71 26.56 -20.01
C ILE A 62 7.12 25.92 -21.34
N ALA A 63 6.32 26.09 -22.41
CA ALA A 63 6.65 25.58 -23.75
C ALA A 63 7.95 26.19 -24.30
N ASP A 64 8.15 27.52 -24.13
CA ASP A 64 9.40 28.19 -24.45
C ASP A 64 10.60 27.60 -23.68
N LEU A 65 10.39 27.35 -22.37
CA LEU A 65 11.42 26.78 -21.51
C LEU A 65 11.79 25.33 -21.89
N VAL A 66 10.80 24.53 -22.32
CA VAL A 66 11.03 23.18 -22.86
C VAL A 66 11.90 23.25 -24.09
N ALA A 67 11.58 24.18 -25.02
CA ALA A 67 12.37 24.37 -26.23
C ALA A 67 13.82 24.86 -25.92
N ASP A 68 13.96 25.81 -24.99
CA ASP A 68 15.26 26.37 -24.60
C ASP A 68 16.17 25.36 -23.88
N ARG A 69 15.60 24.40 -23.17
CA ARG A 69 16.31 23.37 -22.41
C ARG A 69 16.42 22.05 -23.14
N ASP A 70 15.81 21.93 -24.33
CA ASP A 70 15.69 20.67 -25.08
C ASP A 70 15.14 19.55 -24.18
N ALA A 71 14.10 19.90 -23.37
CA ALA A 71 13.54 18.97 -22.41
C ALA A 71 12.60 17.97 -23.09
N ASP A 72 12.70 16.70 -22.68
CA ASP A 72 11.95 15.59 -23.27
C ASP A 72 10.47 15.59 -22.85
N ALA A 73 10.15 16.15 -21.66
CA ALA A 73 8.82 16.10 -21.09
C ALA A 73 8.41 17.37 -20.31
N VAL A 74 7.08 17.56 -20.22
CA VAL A 74 6.45 18.40 -19.20
C VAL A 74 5.73 17.50 -18.21
N VAL A 75 6.05 17.64 -16.91
CA VAL A 75 5.36 16.98 -15.80
C VAL A 75 4.44 18.00 -15.13
N TYR A 76 3.13 17.80 -15.29
CA TYR A 76 2.11 18.67 -14.70
C TYR A 76 1.63 18.11 -13.36
N ASP A 77 1.78 18.88 -12.29
CA ASP A 77 1.36 18.52 -10.93
C ASP A 77 -0.16 18.71 -10.73
N GLY A 78 -0.92 17.77 -11.22
CA GLY A 78 -2.36 17.71 -11.17
C GLY A 78 -2.93 16.83 -12.29
N ALA A 79 -4.24 16.69 -12.35
CA ALA A 79 -4.92 16.03 -13.45
C ALA A 79 -5.16 17.03 -14.60
N LEU A 80 -5.01 16.57 -15.83
CA LEU A 80 -5.38 17.34 -17.03
C LEU A 80 -6.65 16.75 -17.65
N THR A 81 -7.63 17.61 -17.91
CA THR A 81 -8.79 17.21 -18.73
C THR A 81 -8.35 16.88 -20.15
N PRO A 82 -9.12 16.08 -20.91
CA PRO A 82 -8.79 15.81 -22.31
C PRO A 82 -8.61 17.07 -23.17
N GLY A 83 -9.42 18.13 -22.95
CA GLY A 83 -9.29 19.42 -23.65
C GLY A 83 -8.01 20.16 -23.27
N GLN A 84 -7.66 20.22 -21.97
CA GLN A 84 -6.40 20.81 -21.54
C GLN A 84 -5.21 20.05 -22.14
N TYR A 85 -5.26 18.72 -22.15
CA TYR A 85 -4.22 17.90 -22.78
C TYR A 85 -4.05 18.21 -24.27
N GLY A 86 -5.15 18.37 -25.02
CA GLY A 86 -5.12 18.76 -26.43
C GLY A 86 -4.46 20.13 -26.65
N ASN A 87 -4.85 21.13 -25.85
CA ASN A 87 -4.28 22.48 -25.92
C ASN A 87 -2.77 22.50 -25.63
N TRP A 88 -2.31 21.70 -24.63
CA TRP A 88 -0.90 21.53 -24.34
C TRP A 88 -0.15 20.86 -25.50
N ALA A 89 -0.72 19.81 -26.10
CA ALA A 89 -0.11 19.09 -27.20
C ALA A 89 0.09 19.98 -28.47
N GLU A 90 -0.77 20.98 -28.65
CA GLU A 90 -0.63 21.97 -29.73
C GLU A 90 0.44 23.04 -29.41
N LEU A 91 0.68 23.31 -28.12
CA LEU A 91 1.59 24.36 -27.66
C LEU A 91 3.04 23.89 -27.52
N LEU A 92 3.23 22.64 -27.12
CA LEU A 92 4.56 22.06 -26.85
C LEU A 92 5.32 21.76 -28.15
N PRO A 93 6.67 21.82 -28.11
CA PRO A 93 7.50 21.38 -29.22
C PRO A 93 7.17 19.94 -29.66
N PRO A 94 7.24 19.63 -30.97
CA PRO A 94 7.02 18.26 -31.45
C PRO A 94 7.99 17.26 -30.79
N GLY A 95 7.43 16.19 -30.26
CA GLY A 95 8.22 15.13 -29.60
C GLY A 95 8.29 15.26 -28.07
N THR A 96 7.85 16.40 -27.50
CA THR A 96 7.77 16.56 -26.05
C THR A 96 6.62 15.71 -25.49
N ASP A 97 6.91 14.88 -24.48
CA ASP A 97 5.89 14.14 -23.74
C ASP A 97 5.19 15.06 -22.72
N LEU A 98 3.88 14.95 -22.64
CA LEU A 98 3.07 15.63 -21.61
C LEU A 98 2.57 14.57 -20.61
N LEU A 99 3.03 14.69 -19.37
CA LEU A 99 2.70 13.79 -18.27
C LEU A 99 1.95 14.58 -17.21
N ASP A 100 0.69 14.30 -17.02
CA ASP A 100 0.01 14.74 -15.79
C ASP A 100 0.36 13.77 -14.64
N ARG A 101 0.04 14.16 -13.41
CA ARG A 101 0.34 13.35 -12.22
C ARG A 101 -0.18 11.91 -12.37
N TYR A 102 -1.37 11.75 -12.97
CA TYR A 102 -1.98 10.44 -13.18
C TYR A 102 -1.15 9.56 -14.12
N ARG A 103 -0.78 10.10 -15.28
CA ARG A 103 0.02 9.38 -16.27
C ARG A 103 1.43 9.07 -15.78
N LEU A 104 2.01 9.98 -14.98
CA LEU A 104 3.33 9.79 -14.37
C LEU A 104 3.29 8.60 -13.40
N VAL A 105 2.33 8.57 -12.48
CA VAL A 105 2.16 7.48 -11.51
C VAL A 105 1.87 6.15 -12.21
N LEU A 106 1.01 6.14 -13.24
CA LEU A 106 0.77 4.92 -14.03
C LEU A 106 2.04 4.40 -14.72
N GLY A 107 2.91 5.31 -15.18
CA GLY A 107 4.20 4.93 -15.78
C GLY A 107 5.10 4.21 -14.77
N ILE A 108 5.26 4.79 -13.58
CA ILE A 108 6.04 4.21 -12.49
C ILE A 108 5.45 2.83 -12.11
N PHE A 109 4.14 2.75 -11.98
CA PHE A 109 3.45 1.50 -11.68
C PHE A 109 3.61 0.43 -12.77
N ALA A 110 3.66 0.84 -14.03
CA ALA A 110 3.89 -0.11 -15.12
C ALA A 110 5.28 -0.75 -15.07
N GLU A 111 6.28 -0.03 -14.60
CA GLU A 111 7.66 -0.51 -14.45
C GLU A 111 7.80 -1.43 -13.23
N GLY A 112 7.10 -1.13 -12.12
CA GLY A 112 7.12 -1.93 -10.91
C GLY A 112 6.16 -3.14 -10.90
N ALA A 113 5.32 -3.33 -11.91
CA ALA A 113 4.31 -4.39 -11.95
C ALA A 113 4.91 -5.74 -12.37
N ALA A 114 5.48 -6.50 -11.43
CA ALA A 114 6.08 -7.80 -11.72
C ALA A 114 5.05 -8.96 -11.69
N ASP A 115 3.99 -8.87 -10.87
CA ASP A 115 2.94 -9.90 -10.83
C ASP A 115 1.79 -9.66 -11.84
N ARG A 116 0.98 -10.71 -12.06
CA ARG A 116 -0.13 -10.66 -13.03
C ARG A 116 -1.26 -9.73 -12.57
N ALA A 117 -1.53 -9.64 -11.28
CA ALA A 117 -2.59 -8.79 -10.75
C ALA A 117 -2.23 -7.32 -10.94
N ALA A 118 -1.02 -6.91 -10.53
CA ALA A 118 -0.50 -5.56 -10.72
C ALA A 118 -0.49 -5.14 -12.21
N GLN A 119 -0.03 -6.02 -13.11
CA GLN A 119 -0.05 -5.77 -14.56
C GLN A 119 -1.47 -5.52 -15.10
N LEU A 120 -2.44 -6.35 -14.69
CA LEU A 120 -3.84 -6.18 -15.08
C LEU A 120 -4.45 -4.89 -14.53
N GLN A 121 -4.12 -4.53 -13.30
CA GLN A 121 -4.58 -3.29 -12.66
C GLN A 121 -4.02 -2.05 -13.36
N VAL A 122 -2.73 -2.02 -13.66
CA VAL A 122 -2.08 -0.93 -14.40
C VAL A 122 -2.66 -0.82 -15.82
N GLU A 123 -2.85 -1.94 -16.51
CA GLU A 123 -3.48 -1.94 -17.84
C GLU A 123 -4.91 -1.37 -17.78
N LEU A 124 -5.70 -1.81 -16.80
CA LEU A 124 -7.06 -1.33 -16.58
C LEU A 124 -7.10 0.17 -16.30
N ALA A 125 -6.27 0.66 -15.38
CA ALA A 125 -6.15 2.07 -15.04
C ALA A 125 -5.73 2.91 -16.25
N THR A 126 -4.75 2.42 -17.01
CA THR A 126 -4.29 3.08 -18.26
C THR A 126 -5.40 3.20 -19.30
N LEU A 127 -6.20 2.14 -19.49
CA LEU A 127 -7.31 2.18 -20.43
C LEU A 127 -8.44 3.09 -19.96
N ARG A 128 -8.77 3.08 -18.68
CA ARG A 128 -9.74 4.02 -18.09
C ARG A 128 -9.31 5.48 -18.25
N TYR A 129 -8.04 5.78 -18.00
CA TYR A 129 -7.50 7.12 -18.23
C TYR A 129 -7.54 7.54 -19.71
N ARG A 130 -7.32 6.62 -20.64
CA ARG A 130 -7.31 6.89 -22.08
C ARG A 130 -8.71 6.99 -22.69
N LEU A 131 -9.69 6.27 -22.17
CA LEU A 131 -11.04 6.15 -22.74
C LEU A 131 -11.75 7.50 -22.95
N PRO A 132 -11.82 8.44 -21.95
CA PRO A 132 -12.43 9.76 -22.15
C PRO A 132 -11.74 10.59 -23.24
N ARG A 133 -10.41 10.50 -23.31
CA ARG A 133 -9.59 11.19 -24.34
C ARG A 133 -9.85 10.65 -25.74
N LEU A 134 -10.00 9.33 -25.87
CA LEU A 134 -10.36 8.68 -27.14
C LEU A 134 -11.78 9.07 -27.58
N ARG A 135 -12.73 9.13 -26.65
CA ARG A 135 -14.11 9.55 -26.93
C ARG A 135 -14.15 10.97 -27.47
N GLN A 136 -13.46 11.93 -26.82
CA GLN A 136 -13.41 13.33 -27.26
C GLN A 136 -12.82 13.46 -28.68
N VAL A 137 -11.68 12.83 -28.97
CA VAL A 137 -11.05 12.83 -30.29
C VAL A 137 -11.97 12.20 -31.33
N THR A 138 -12.76 11.19 -30.93
CA THR A 138 -13.71 10.52 -31.83
C THR A 138 -14.91 11.42 -32.14
N GLU A 139 -15.46 12.12 -31.12
CA GLU A 139 -16.57 13.07 -31.30
C GLU A 139 -16.18 14.24 -32.20
N GLU A 140 -15.02 14.85 -31.99
CA GLU A 140 -14.49 15.92 -32.86
C GLU A 140 -14.24 15.44 -34.29
N SER A 141 -13.89 14.18 -34.48
CA SER A 141 -13.61 13.55 -35.76
C SER A 141 -14.88 13.06 -36.48
N LEU A 142 -15.96 12.72 -35.74
CA LEU A 142 -17.26 12.34 -36.28
C LEU A 142 -17.96 13.53 -36.98
N LEU A 143 -17.58 14.76 -36.63
CA LEU A 143 -17.99 15.95 -37.40
C LEU A 143 -17.36 15.99 -38.81
N ASN A 144 -16.31 15.21 -39.08
CA ASN A 144 -15.54 15.24 -40.30
C ASN A 144 -15.48 13.93 -41.13
N GLN A 145 -15.68 12.73 -40.56
CA GLN A 145 -15.77 11.45 -41.30
C GLN A 145 -16.31 10.30 -40.43
N ALA A 146 -17.39 9.66 -40.87
CA ALA A 146 -17.99 8.48 -40.25
C ALA A 146 -17.18 7.19 -40.53
N THR A 147 -17.13 6.26 -39.60
CA THR A 147 -17.17 4.81 -39.68
C THR A 147 -16.01 4.01 -39.09
N GLU A 148 -14.76 4.43 -39.10
CA GLU A 148 -13.68 3.54 -38.59
C GLU A 148 -13.24 3.81 -37.13
N LYS A 149 -13.52 4.99 -36.58
CA LYS A 149 -13.04 5.39 -35.26
C LYS A 149 -13.93 4.94 -34.09
N GLY A 150 -15.18 4.59 -34.35
CA GLY A 150 -16.10 4.02 -33.35
C GLY A 150 -15.65 2.62 -32.88
N SER A 151 -14.93 1.87 -33.69
CA SER A 151 -14.43 0.54 -33.34
C SER A 151 -13.35 0.61 -32.26
N VAL A 152 -12.47 1.64 -32.26
CA VAL A 152 -11.38 1.79 -31.31
C VAL A 152 -11.91 2.02 -29.87
N VAL A 153 -12.97 2.84 -29.70
CA VAL A 153 -13.61 3.06 -28.40
C VAL A 153 -14.25 1.78 -27.90
N LEU A 154 -15.01 1.08 -28.77
CA LEU A 154 -15.65 -0.20 -28.40
C LEU A 154 -14.63 -1.30 -28.08
N ASP A 155 -13.49 -1.34 -28.80
CA ASP A 155 -12.42 -2.29 -28.54
C ASP A 155 -11.77 -2.04 -27.15
N VAL A 156 -11.58 -0.76 -26.76
CA VAL A 156 -11.07 -0.38 -25.45
C VAL A 156 -12.07 -0.73 -24.35
N GLU A 157 -13.36 -0.44 -24.53
CA GLU A 157 -14.41 -0.81 -23.59
C GLU A 157 -14.49 -2.33 -23.41
N ALA A 158 -14.48 -3.09 -24.49
CA ALA A 158 -14.46 -4.54 -24.43
C ALA A 158 -13.17 -5.10 -23.79
N ARG A 159 -12.04 -4.39 -23.89
CA ARG A 159 -10.80 -4.78 -23.20
C ARG A 159 -10.91 -4.50 -21.69
N ILE A 160 -11.49 -3.37 -21.29
CA ILE A 160 -11.78 -3.02 -19.89
C ILE A 160 -12.65 -4.11 -19.24
N ASP A 161 -13.73 -4.54 -19.90
CA ASP A 161 -14.63 -5.59 -19.37
C ASP A 161 -13.91 -6.93 -19.18
N ARG A 162 -13.04 -7.29 -20.14
CA ARG A 162 -12.22 -8.51 -20.03
C ARG A 162 -11.24 -8.41 -18.89
N LEU A 163 -10.56 -7.27 -18.69
CA LEU A 163 -9.63 -7.03 -17.60
C LEU A 163 -10.32 -7.13 -16.24
N HIS A 164 -11.53 -6.59 -16.11
CA HIS A 164 -12.35 -6.77 -14.90
C HIS A 164 -12.63 -8.24 -14.58
N THR A 165 -12.94 -9.02 -15.62
CA THR A 165 -13.20 -10.46 -15.43
C THR A 165 -11.93 -11.22 -15.05
N GLU A 166 -10.79 -10.88 -15.67
CA GLU A 166 -9.49 -11.48 -15.35
C GLU A 166 -9.05 -11.12 -13.91
N LEU A 167 -9.20 -9.85 -13.49
CA LEU A 167 -8.89 -9.38 -12.14
C LEU A 167 -9.74 -10.09 -11.08
N ARG A 168 -11.05 -10.18 -11.27
CA ARG A 168 -11.91 -10.93 -10.35
C ARG A 168 -11.46 -12.37 -10.18
N ALA A 169 -11.08 -13.05 -11.28
CA ALA A 169 -10.59 -14.42 -11.20
C ALA A 169 -9.24 -14.55 -10.46
N VAL A 170 -8.40 -13.50 -10.46
CA VAL A 170 -7.17 -13.45 -9.64
C VAL A 170 -7.52 -13.21 -8.19
N SER A 171 -8.34 -12.19 -7.87
CA SER A 171 -8.79 -11.89 -6.49
C SER A 171 -9.45 -13.08 -5.82
N ASP A 172 -10.32 -13.82 -6.54
CA ASP A 172 -10.98 -15.03 -6.01
C ASP A 172 -9.97 -16.14 -5.65
N ARG A 173 -8.88 -16.28 -6.43
CA ARG A 173 -7.83 -17.27 -6.13
C ARG A 173 -7.02 -16.85 -4.91
N ASP A 174 -6.71 -15.56 -4.80
CA ASP A 174 -5.94 -15.03 -3.67
C ASP A 174 -6.75 -15.07 -2.37
N ALA A 175 -8.06 -14.80 -2.43
CA ALA A 175 -8.97 -14.98 -1.31
C ALA A 175 -9.00 -16.44 -0.82
N ARG A 176 -9.08 -17.43 -1.74
CA ARG A 176 -9.02 -18.85 -1.39
C ARG A 176 -7.68 -19.23 -0.76
N ARG A 177 -6.56 -18.74 -1.29
CA ARG A 177 -5.23 -18.97 -0.71
C ARG A 177 -5.10 -18.38 0.70
N ARG A 178 -5.70 -17.19 0.94
CA ARG A 178 -5.73 -16.60 2.28
C ARG A 178 -6.54 -17.48 3.24
N GLU A 179 -7.69 -18.00 2.81
CA GLU A 179 -8.50 -18.89 3.64
C GLU A 179 -7.77 -20.22 3.93
N GLU A 180 -7.15 -20.84 2.92
CA GLU A 180 -6.31 -22.05 3.11
C GLU A 180 -5.19 -21.80 4.13
N ARG A 181 -4.57 -20.60 4.13
CA ARG A 181 -3.53 -20.23 5.10
C ARG A 181 -4.12 -20.03 6.51
N ARG A 182 -5.33 -19.48 6.62
CA ARG A 182 -6.04 -19.42 7.90
C ARG A 182 -6.34 -20.83 8.44
N GLU A 183 -6.80 -21.73 7.61
CA GLU A 183 -7.00 -23.15 7.97
C GLU A 183 -5.69 -23.82 8.42
N GLN A 184 -4.55 -23.40 7.90
CA GLN A 184 -3.22 -23.86 8.32
C GLN A 184 -2.74 -23.20 9.62
N GLY A 185 -3.52 -22.29 10.22
CA GLY A 185 -3.21 -21.63 11.48
C GLY A 185 -2.38 -20.36 11.34
N PHE A 186 -2.36 -19.71 10.16
CA PHE A 186 -1.75 -18.40 10.01
C PHE A 186 -2.78 -17.29 10.17
N ASP A 187 -2.38 -16.22 10.84
CA ASP A 187 -3.19 -15.00 10.99
C ASP A 187 -2.71 -13.94 9.98
N PRO A 188 -3.57 -13.52 9.01
CA PRO A 188 -3.21 -12.47 8.08
C PRO A 188 -3.16 -11.11 8.76
N VAL A 189 -2.04 -10.40 8.60
CA VAL A 189 -1.84 -9.01 9.02
C VAL A 189 -1.43 -8.21 7.79
N ALA A 190 -2.16 -7.16 7.46
CA ALA A 190 -1.87 -6.32 6.30
C ALA A 190 -1.28 -4.97 6.72
N ILE A 191 -0.28 -4.51 5.98
CA ILE A 191 0.37 -3.22 6.19
C ILE A 191 -0.02 -2.30 5.03
N ALA A 192 -0.71 -1.21 5.34
CA ALA A 192 -1.10 -0.19 4.37
C ALA A 192 -0.63 1.20 4.81
N GLY A 193 -0.74 2.17 3.92
CA GLY A 193 -0.39 3.56 4.19
C GLY A 193 0.27 4.22 2.99
N TYR A 194 0.58 5.51 3.11
CA TYR A 194 1.17 6.29 2.03
C TYR A 194 2.56 5.80 1.62
N THR A 195 2.95 6.16 0.40
CA THR A 195 4.34 5.97 -0.05
C THR A 195 5.30 6.70 0.89
N ASN A 196 6.46 6.09 1.12
CA ASN A 196 7.49 6.61 2.04
C ASN A 196 7.09 6.71 3.53
N ALA A 197 5.96 6.12 3.94
CA ALA A 197 5.61 5.99 5.36
C ALA A 197 6.47 4.94 6.11
N GLY A 198 7.31 4.18 5.40
CA GLY A 198 8.20 3.16 5.96
C GLY A 198 7.56 1.79 6.12
N LYS A 199 6.55 1.45 5.30
CA LYS A 199 5.85 0.15 5.33
C LYS A 199 6.78 -1.04 5.13
N SER A 200 7.60 -1.01 4.08
CA SER A 200 8.52 -2.11 3.75
C SER A 200 9.60 -2.27 4.83
N THR A 201 10.10 -1.16 5.40
CA THR A 201 11.01 -1.19 6.55
C THR A 201 10.33 -1.82 7.77
N LEU A 202 9.06 -1.47 8.02
CA LEU A 202 8.28 -2.05 9.12
C LEU A 202 8.03 -3.54 8.88
N LEU A 203 7.68 -3.95 7.66
CA LEU A 203 7.55 -5.35 7.28
C LEU A 203 8.83 -6.15 7.59
N HIS A 204 9.99 -5.64 7.14
CA HIS A 204 11.28 -6.26 7.42
C HIS A 204 11.59 -6.35 8.92
N ARG A 205 11.21 -5.33 9.69
CA ARG A 205 11.43 -5.30 11.13
C ARG A 205 10.55 -6.28 11.91
N LEU A 206 9.33 -6.53 11.43
CA LEU A 206 8.39 -7.45 12.06
C LEU A 206 8.59 -8.91 11.61
N ALA A 207 9.15 -9.14 10.43
CA ALA A 207 9.34 -10.49 9.86
C ALA A 207 10.44 -11.28 10.57
N ASP A 208 10.28 -12.61 10.66
CA ASP A 208 11.23 -13.54 11.30
C ASP A 208 12.44 -13.87 10.42
N ASP A 209 12.38 -13.60 9.11
CA ASP A 209 13.42 -13.97 8.14
C ASP A 209 14.78 -13.28 8.37
N LEU A 210 14.80 -12.29 9.27
CA LEU A 210 16.00 -11.65 9.76
C LEU A 210 16.15 -11.96 11.26
N SER A 211 16.63 -13.16 11.58
CA SER A 211 17.05 -13.42 12.97
C SER A 211 18.18 -12.45 13.33
N VAL A 212 18.13 -11.88 14.54
CA VAL A 212 19.19 -11.01 15.09
C VAL A 212 20.57 -11.66 15.05
N ALA A 213 20.64 -12.99 14.87
CA ALA A 213 21.87 -13.76 14.69
C ALA A 213 22.51 -13.57 13.29
N ASP A 214 21.72 -13.32 12.25
CA ASP A 214 22.21 -13.08 10.90
C ASP A 214 22.63 -11.60 10.68
N LEU A 215 22.12 -10.68 11.50
CA LEU A 215 22.52 -9.27 11.50
C LEU A 215 23.95 -9.04 12.05
N GLY A 216 24.57 -10.06 12.67
CA GLY A 216 25.96 -10.01 13.17
C GLY A 216 27.03 -10.12 12.09
N ALA A 217 26.70 -10.40 10.84
CA ALA A 217 27.68 -10.68 9.78
C ALA A 217 27.66 -9.72 8.59
N GLY A 218 26.91 -8.62 8.60
CA GLY A 218 27.01 -7.66 7.51
C GLY A 218 25.99 -6.53 7.57
N HIS A 219 26.43 -5.36 7.96
CA HIS A 219 25.67 -4.11 7.79
C HIS A 219 25.48 -3.69 6.30
N ALA A 220 25.94 -4.51 5.35
CA ALA A 220 25.84 -4.22 3.92
C ALA A 220 24.40 -4.22 3.39
N ASP A 221 23.54 -5.12 3.90
CA ASP A 221 22.15 -5.22 3.42
C ASP A 221 21.22 -4.14 4.00
N LEU A 222 21.59 -3.56 5.17
CA LEU A 222 20.85 -2.42 5.73
C LEU A 222 21.23 -1.10 5.04
N ASP A 223 22.48 -0.97 4.58
CA ASP A 223 22.90 0.18 3.78
C ASP A 223 22.33 0.13 2.35
N GLU A 224 22.14 -1.07 1.75
CA GLU A 224 21.38 -1.22 0.51
C GLU A 224 19.88 -0.95 0.70
N THR A 225 19.26 -1.40 1.81
CA THR A 225 17.87 -1.06 2.14
C THR A 225 17.70 0.42 2.45
N ALA A 226 18.63 1.05 3.13
CA ALA A 226 18.59 2.50 3.39
C ALA A 226 18.75 3.34 2.09
N ALA A 227 19.52 2.85 1.10
CA ALA A 227 19.61 3.47 -0.22
C ALA A 227 18.36 3.26 -1.08
N VAL A 228 17.57 2.22 -0.76
CA VAL A 228 16.30 1.86 -1.39
C VAL A 228 15.14 2.70 -0.80
N GLU A 229 15.22 3.15 0.45
CA GLU A 229 14.19 3.96 1.12
C GLU A 229 13.87 5.30 0.44
N ASP A 230 14.70 5.79 -0.46
CA ASP A 230 14.48 7.06 -1.18
C ASP A 230 13.76 6.88 -2.53
N ARG A 231 13.43 5.65 -2.94
CA ARG A 231 12.65 5.39 -4.15
C ARG A 231 11.15 5.30 -3.83
N LEU A 232 10.38 6.23 -4.39
CA LEU A 232 8.92 6.15 -4.38
C LEU A 232 8.48 4.91 -5.18
N PHE A 233 7.57 4.09 -4.61
CA PHE A 233 6.94 2.94 -5.27
C PHE A 233 7.80 1.68 -5.47
N GLU A 234 8.65 1.35 -4.54
CA GLU A 234 9.49 0.16 -4.65
C GLU A 234 8.70 -1.16 -4.73
N THR A 235 7.47 -1.19 -4.21
CA THR A 235 6.62 -2.38 -4.22
C THR A 235 5.23 -2.10 -4.81
N LEU A 236 5.03 -2.49 -6.06
CA LEU A 236 3.70 -2.74 -6.64
C LEU A 236 3.22 -4.17 -6.37
N GLU A 237 4.09 -5.01 -5.85
CA GLU A 237 3.78 -6.37 -5.45
C GLU A 237 3.42 -6.41 -3.99
N THR A 238 2.37 -7.16 -3.67
CA THR A 238 2.10 -7.54 -2.29
C THR A 238 3.20 -8.51 -1.84
N THR A 239 4.12 -8.03 -1.03
CA THR A 239 5.14 -8.88 -0.42
C THR A 239 4.57 -9.52 0.84
N THR A 240 4.50 -10.86 0.89
CA THR A 240 4.06 -11.58 2.08
C THR A 240 5.25 -12.23 2.76
N ARG A 241 5.43 -11.96 4.06
CA ARG A 241 6.46 -12.56 4.91
C ARG A 241 5.84 -13.23 6.13
N ARG A 242 6.55 -14.21 6.65
CA ARG A 242 6.16 -14.86 7.91
C ARG A 242 6.73 -14.09 9.08
N ALA A 243 5.96 -14.03 10.17
CA ALA A 243 6.41 -13.57 11.46
C ALA A 243 5.79 -14.42 12.57
N THR A 244 6.44 -14.45 13.71
CA THR A 244 5.91 -15.03 14.94
C THR A 244 5.69 -13.90 15.93
N VAL A 245 4.45 -13.71 16.36
CA VAL A 245 4.06 -12.68 17.33
C VAL A 245 3.51 -13.41 18.55
N ASP A 246 4.27 -13.40 19.65
CA ASP A 246 3.94 -14.05 20.93
C ASP A 246 3.42 -15.51 20.76
N GLY A 247 4.14 -16.30 19.94
CA GLY A 247 3.79 -17.69 19.64
C GLY A 247 2.76 -17.88 18.52
N ARG A 248 2.10 -16.81 18.07
CA ARG A 248 1.15 -16.83 16.95
C ARG A 248 1.87 -16.68 15.62
N ARG A 249 1.51 -17.51 14.64
CA ARG A 249 2.04 -17.46 13.27
C ARG A 249 1.28 -16.44 12.43
N VAL A 250 1.91 -15.34 12.08
CA VAL A 250 1.31 -14.28 11.25
C VAL A 250 1.88 -14.29 9.84
N LEU A 251 1.05 -13.89 8.89
CA LEU A 251 1.46 -13.54 7.52
C LEU A 251 1.32 -12.05 7.35
N LEU A 252 2.46 -11.36 7.40
CA LEU A 252 2.55 -9.93 7.15
C LEU A 252 2.53 -9.69 5.64
N THR A 253 1.58 -8.91 5.16
CA THR A 253 1.47 -8.54 3.75
C THR A 253 1.64 -7.03 3.60
N ASP A 254 2.72 -6.60 2.93
CA ASP A 254 2.90 -5.21 2.51
C ASP A 254 2.01 -4.91 1.31
N THR A 255 1.37 -3.76 1.33
CA THR A 255 0.49 -3.32 0.25
C THR A 255 1.10 -2.14 -0.51
N VAL A 256 0.62 -1.91 -1.73
CA VAL A 256 1.03 -0.74 -2.53
C VAL A 256 0.78 0.55 -1.75
N GLY A 257 1.77 1.44 -1.71
CA GLY A 257 1.63 2.73 -1.04
C GLY A 257 0.57 3.62 -1.70
N LEU A 258 -0.29 4.21 -0.89
CA LEU A 258 -1.19 5.28 -1.33
C LEU A 258 -0.38 6.51 -1.70
N VAL A 259 -0.81 7.24 -2.71
CA VAL A 259 -0.18 8.48 -3.20
C VAL A 259 -1.14 9.64 -3.02
N ASP A 260 -0.61 10.80 -2.63
CA ASP A 260 -1.42 12.01 -2.50
C ASP A 260 -2.10 12.39 -3.82
N ALA A 261 -3.34 12.84 -3.71
CA ALA A 261 -4.12 13.35 -4.84
C ALA A 261 -4.26 12.40 -6.04
N LEU A 262 -4.26 11.06 -5.81
CA LEU A 262 -4.67 10.14 -6.88
C LEU A 262 -6.16 10.28 -7.15
N PRO A 263 -6.59 10.32 -8.42
CA PRO A 263 -8.00 10.24 -8.75
C PRO A 263 -8.63 8.93 -8.20
N HIS A 264 -9.85 9.01 -7.66
CA HIS A 264 -10.58 7.84 -7.14
C HIS A 264 -10.64 6.65 -8.12
N ASP A 265 -10.72 6.92 -9.43
CA ASP A 265 -10.72 5.88 -10.47
C ASP A 265 -9.40 5.09 -10.52
N LEU A 266 -8.28 5.72 -10.13
CA LEU A 266 -6.99 5.03 -10.05
C LEU A 266 -6.93 4.18 -8.78
N VAL A 267 -7.31 4.73 -7.64
CA VAL A 267 -7.39 4.01 -6.35
C VAL A 267 -8.30 2.79 -6.51
N ALA A 268 -9.49 2.96 -7.11
CA ALA A 268 -10.40 1.86 -7.42
C ALA A 268 -9.83 0.80 -8.38
N SER A 269 -8.78 1.11 -9.13
CA SER A 269 -8.09 0.14 -9.99
C SER A 269 -7.06 -0.71 -9.23
N PHE A 270 -6.67 -0.27 -8.03
CA PHE A 270 -5.78 -0.99 -7.11
C PHE A 270 -6.51 -1.59 -5.91
N SER A 271 -7.82 -1.87 -6.07
CA SER A 271 -8.68 -2.44 -5.01
C SER A 271 -8.12 -3.74 -4.41
N ALA A 272 -7.44 -4.58 -5.18
CA ALA A 272 -6.85 -5.81 -4.65
C ALA A 272 -5.84 -5.57 -3.50
N THR A 273 -5.22 -4.40 -3.45
CA THR A 273 -4.33 -3.97 -2.38
C THR A 273 -5.12 -3.61 -1.12
N LEU A 274 -6.23 -2.89 -1.30
CA LEU A 274 -7.14 -2.52 -0.22
C LEU A 274 -7.93 -3.75 0.27
N ASP A 275 -8.28 -4.67 -0.63
CA ASP A 275 -8.91 -5.96 -0.32
C ASP A 275 -8.04 -6.79 0.66
N ALA A 276 -6.71 -6.69 0.57
CA ALA A 276 -5.82 -7.39 1.49
C ALA A 276 -5.94 -6.85 2.93
N VAL A 277 -6.16 -5.53 3.11
CA VAL A 277 -6.40 -4.92 4.42
C VAL A 277 -7.81 -5.23 4.93
N ALA A 278 -8.82 -5.15 4.05
CA ALA A 278 -10.20 -5.47 4.40
C ALA A 278 -10.36 -6.93 4.84
N ASP A 279 -9.61 -7.85 4.21
CA ASP A 279 -9.65 -9.28 4.52
C ASP A 279 -8.70 -9.69 5.67
N ALA A 280 -7.82 -8.81 6.14
CA ALA A 280 -6.87 -9.13 7.21
C ALA A 280 -7.55 -9.31 8.56
N ASP A 281 -6.93 -10.11 9.44
CA ASP A 281 -7.36 -10.23 10.83
C ASP A 281 -6.89 -9.02 11.66
N VAL A 282 -5.81 -8.34 11.23
CA VAL A 282 -5.36 -7.03 11.75
C VAL A 282 -4.85 -6.18 10.58
N GLY A 283 -5.31 -4.94 10.49
CA GLY A 283 -4.81 -3.93 9.56
C GLY A 283 -3.86 -2.96 10.26
N LEU A 284 -2.65 -2.75 9.70
CA LEU A 284 -1.70 -1.74 10.15
C LEU A 284 -1.71 -0.58 9.15
N LEU A 285 -2.22 0.58 9.57
CA LEU A 285 -2.22 1.79 8.76
C LEU A 285 -1.04 2.67 9.13
N VAL A 286 0.02 2.61 8.33
CA VAL A 286 1.30 3.28 8.60
C VAL A 286 1.29 4.71 8.05
N VAL A 287 1.65 5.67 8.88
CA VAL A 287 1.73 7.10 8.54
C VAL A 287 3.11 7.63 8.94
N ASP A 288 3.68 8.50 8.10
CA ASP A 288 4.90 9.23 8.43
C ASP A 288 4.59 10.32 9.47
N ALA A 289 5.00 10.10 10.71
CA ALA A 289 4.76 11.05 11.78
C ALA A 289 5.64 12.31 11.68
N SER A 290 6.68 12.32 10.84
CA SER A 290 7.52 13.51 10.62
C SER A 290 6.81 14.58 9.78
N ASP A 291 5.76 14.21 9.05
CA ASP A 291 4.95 15.15 8.29
C ASP A 291 4.25 16.20 9.19
N PRO A 292 3.85 17.34 8.66
CA PRO A 292 3.04 18.33 9.39
C PRO A 292 1.76 17.73 9.97
N VAL A 293 1.36 18.14 11.18
CA VAL A 293 0.20 17.56 11.92
C VAL A 293 -1.08 17.51 11.07
N GLY A 294 -1.34 18.56 10.29
CA GLY A 294 -2.52 18.62 9.41
C GLY A 294 -2.47 17.59 8.28
N GLU A 295 -1.29 17.34 7.73
CA GLU A 295 -1.09 16.34 6.67
C GLU A 295 -1.22 14.92 7.20
N VAL A 296 -0.67 14.63 8.38
CA VAL A 296 -0.84 13.32 9.06
C VAL A 296 -2.31 12.98 9.21
N ALA A 297 -3.12 13.91 9.74
CA ALA A 297 -4.55 13.71 9.95
C ALA A 297 -5.32 13.58 8.61
N GLU A 298 -4.96 14.37 7.61
CA GLU A 298 -5.63 14.32 6.29
C GLU A 298 -5.31 13.03 5.53
N ARG A 299 -4.04 12.63 5.47
CA ARG A 299 -3.63 11.36 4.84
C ARG A 299 -4.31 10.17 5.49
N LEU A 300 -4.40 10.18 6.83
CA LEU A 300 -5.08 9.10 7.54
C LEU A 300 -6.59 9.08 7.22
N ARG A 301 -7.25 10.25 7.20
CA ARG A 301 -8.66 10.35 6.83
C ARG A 301 -8.93 9.86 5.40
N VAL A 302 -8.07 10.22 4.45
CA VAL A 302 -8.17 9.73 3.07
C VAL A 302 -7.97 8.23 3.01
N SER A 303 -6.96 7.69 3.70
CA SER A 303 -6.71 6.24 3.76
C SER A 303 -7.90 5.48 4.32
N LEU A 304 -8.51 5.97 5.41
CA LEU A 304 -9.70 5.37 6.03
C LEU A 304 -10.94 5.44 5.13
N ALA A 305 -11.09 6.51 4.34
CA ALA A 305 -12.20 6.66 3.41
C ALA A 305 -12.12 5.68 2.21
N GLU A 306 -10.92 5.29 1.81
CA GLU A 306 -10.69 4.36 0.71
C GLU A 306 -10.75 2.88 1.15
N LEU A 307 -10.62 2.60 2.46
CA LEU A 307 -10.74 1.24 2.99
C LEU A 307 -12.22 0.84 3.10
N GLU A 308 -12.58 -0.32 2.55
CA GLU A 308 -13.84 -0.99 2.89
C GLU A 308 -13.84 -1.36 4.37
N ASP A 309 -14.99 -1.77 4.90
CA ASP A 309 -15.09 -2.16 6.32
C ASP A 309 -14.14 -3.34 6.61
N PRO A 310 -13.10 -3.14 7.46
CA PRO A 310 -12.14 -4.18 7.74
C PRO A 310 -12.78 -5.31 8.54
N ARG A 311 -12.32 -6.53 8.28
CA ARG A 311 -12.78 -7.73 9.00
C ARG A 311 -12.30 -7.75 10.46
N GLY A 312 -11.07 -7.28 10.66
CA GLY A 312 -10.39 -7.23 11.95
C GLY A 312 -10.10 -5.81 12.40
N ASP A 313 -9.37 -5.69 13.49
CA ASP A 313 -8.98 -4.42 14.10
C ASP A 313 -8.04 -3.61 13.19
N LEU A 314 -8.16 -2.30 13.23
CA LEU A 314 -7.33 -1.36 12.47
C LEU A 314 -6.45 -0.53 13.42
N LEU A 315 -5.14 -0.81 13.40
CA LEU A 315 -4.15 -0.12 14.20
C LEU A 315 -3.45 0.96 13.38
N VAL A 316 -3.44 2.19 13.87
CA VAL A 316 -2.67 3.28 13.27
C VAL A 316 -1.24 3.26 13.80
N VAL A 317 -0.27 3.24 12.90
CA VAL A 317 1.16 3.23 13.22
C VAL A 317 1.79 4.55 12.79
N LEU A 318 2.04 5.44 13.74
CA LEU A 318 2.81 6.67 13.57
C LEU A 318 4.30 6.31 13.52
N ASN A 319 4.81 6.09 12.32
CA ASN A 319 6.22 5.73 12.09
C ASN A 319 7.14 6.95 12.05
N LYS A 320 8.44 6.74 12.08
CA LYS A 320 9.50 7.76 12.11
C LYS A 320 9.47 8.64 13.37
N ARG A 321 9.09 8.05 14.51
CA ARG A 321 9.08 8.78 15.79
C ARG A 321 10.46 9.29 16.21
N ASP A 322 11.53 8.68 15.70
CA ASP A 322 12.92 9.08 15.88
C ASP A 322 13.22 10.50 15.38
N LEU A 323 12.41 11.03 14.47
CA LEU A 323 12.51 12.38 13.93
C LEU A 323 11.73 13.42 14.73
N LEU A 324 11.08 13.03 15.84
CA LEU A 324 10.17 13.88 16.61
C LEU A 324 10.56 13.93 18.10
N ASP A 325 10.35 15.08 18.72
CA ASP A 325 10.31 15.19 20.15
C ASP A 325 8.93 14.75 20.73
N ASP A 326 8.85 14.62 22.05
CA ASP A 326 7.63 14.15 22.71
C ASP A 326 6.44 15.09 22.56
N GLU A 327 6.65 16.43 22.44
CA GLU A 327 5.60 17.42 22.24
C GLU A 327 5.01 17.30 20.84
N ALA A 328 5.87 17.19 19.83
CA ALA A 328 5.48 16.99 18.44
C ALA A 328 4.74 15.65 18.25
N LEU A 329 5.17 14.57 18.90
CA LEU A 329 4.51 13.28 18.86
C LEU A 329 3.13 13.34 19.53
N ALA A 330 3.00 13.99 20.70
CA ALA A 330 1.73 14.18 21.38
C ALA A 330 0.71 14.94 20.51
N ALA A 331 1.17 15.97 19.78
CA ALA A 331 0.32 16.71 18.84
C ALA A 331 -0.23 15.83 17.70
N ARG A 332 0.58 14.89 17.14
CA ARG A 332 0.13 13.93 16.10
C ARG A 332 -0.89 12.94 16.67
N ARG A 333 -0.60 12.37 17.83
CA ARG A 333 -1.54 11.48 18.51
C ARG A 333 -2.88 12.15 18.77
N ALA A 334 -2.87 13.40 19.25
CA ALA A 334 -4.10 14.15 19.47
C ALA A 334 -4.88 14.43 18.17
N ALA A 335 -4.19 14.71 17.07
CA ALA A 335 -4.82 14.96 15.77
C ALA A 335 -5.49 13.73 15.14
N VAL A 336 -5.11 12.53 15.54
CA VAL A 336 -5.65 11.29 14.99
C VAL A 336 -6.54 10.52 15.97
N ALA A 337 -6.57 10.91 17.24
CA ALA A 337 -7.31 10.23 18.30
C ALA A 337 -8.84 10.22 18.11
N ASP A 338 -9.39 11.23 17.40
CA ASP A 338 -10.82 11.39 17.17
C ASP A 338 -11.27 10.83 15.82
N LEU A 339 -10.41 10.09 15.12
CA LEU A 339 -10.79 9.48 13.84
C LEU A 339 -11.60 8.21 14.07
N ASP A 340 -12.76 8.14 13.43
CA ASP A 340 -13.61 6.94 13.45
C ASP A 340 -12.88 5.74 12.82
N ARG A 341 -13.19 4.52 13.28
CA ARG A 341 -12.67 3.25 12.76
C ARG A 341 -11.19 2.97 13.08
N VAL A 342 -10.60 3.67 14.05
CA VAL A 342 -9.24 3.42 14.55
C VAL A 342 -9.35 2.82 15.93
N ASP A 343 -8.84 1.59 16.11
CA ASP A 343 -8.92 0.87 17.38
C ASP A 343 -7.78 1.26 18.32
N ASP A 344 -6.58 1.55 17.78
CA ASP A 344 -5.45 2.07 18.58
C ASP A 344 -4.46 2.89 17.73
N VAL A 345 -3.64 3.71 18.40
CA VAL A 345 -2.61 4.56 17.79
C VAL A 345 -1.25 4.34 18.46
N LEU A 346 -0.33 3.74 17.72
CA LEU A 346 1.03 3.40 18.19
C LEU A 346 2.07 4.26 17.50
N ALA A 347 3.13 4.62 18.23
CA ALA A 347 4.25 5.36 17.68
C ALA A 347 5.50 4.50 17.67
N VAL A 348 6.10 4.33 16.48
CA VAL A 348 7.27 3.48 16.27
C VAL A 348 8.36 4.18 15.46
N SER A 349 9.57 3.68 15.57
CA SER A 349 10.64 3.89 14.60
C SER A 349 11.01 2.54 13.99
N ALA A 350 10.61 2.30 12.75
CA ALA A 350 10.98 1.08 12.05
C ALA A 350 12.50 0.97 11.85
N VAL A 351 13.21 2.09 11.72
CA VAL A 351 14.68 2.14 11.55
C VAL A 351 15.37 1.82 12.87
N GLU A 352 15.02 2.49 13.98
CA GLU A 352 15.67 2.30 15.27
C GLU A 352 15.12 1.11 16.07
N GLY A 353 13.94 0.59 15.73
CA GLY A 353 13.26 -0.49 16.45
C GLY A 353 12.47 -0.02 17.68
N THR A 354 12.41 1.29 17.95
CA THR A 354 11.65 1.83 19.08
C THR A 354 10.15 1.59 18.90
N GLY A 355 9.49 1.05 19.94
CA GLY A 355 8.04 0.78 19.94
C GLY A 355 7.59 -0.46 19.15
N ILE A 356 8.53 -1.21 18.54
CA ILE A 356 8.19 -2.43 17.76
C ILE A 356 7.66 -3.54 18.66
N GLU A 357 8.21 -3.72 19.86
CA GLU A 357 7.72 -4.74 20.80
C GLU A 357 6.27 -4.44 21.24
N THR A 358 5.99 -3.19 21.61
CA THR A 358 4.61 -2.76 21.91
C THR A 358 3.67 -2.95 20.72
N LEU A 359 4.16 -2.73 19.50
CA LEU A 359 3.37 -3.01 18.30
C LEU A 359 3.09 -4.51 18.14
N ARG A 360 4.07 -5.39 18.44
CA ARG A 360 3.88 -6.85 18.43
C ARG A 360 2.82 -7.27 19.45
N GLU A 361 2.92 -6.80 20.68
CA GLU A 361 1.92 -7.05 21.74
C GLU A 361 0.51 -6.63 21.28
N ARG A 362 0.38 -5.43 20.69
CA ARG A 362 -0.92 -4.94 20.23
C ARG A 362 -1.47 -5.69 19.01
N ILE A 363 -0.60 -6.16 18.11
CA ILE A 363 -1.01 -7.06 17.03
C ILE A 363 -1.54 -8.37 17.63
N HIS A 364 -0.83 -8.95 18.61
CA HIS A 364 -1.25 -10.18 19.29
C HIS A 364 -2.64 -10.02 19.92
N ASP A 365 -2.86 -8.96 20.69
CA ASP A 365 -4.13 -8.67 21.38
C ASP A 365 -5.30 -8.47 20.40
N ALA A 366 -5.02 -7.92 19.22
CA ALA A 366 -6.01 -7.68 18.16
C ALA A 366 -6.31 -8.93 17.30
N LEU A 367 -5.46 -9.97 17.37
CA LEU A 367 -5.70 -11.19 16.60
C LEU A 367 -6.88 -11.98 17.17
N PRO A 368 -7.77 -12.55 16.31
CA PRO A 368 -8.86 -13.38 16.78
C PRO A 368 -8.30 -14.60 17.52
N GLY A 369 -8.63 -14.75 18.81
CA GLY A 369 -8.14 -15.80 19.66
C GLY A 369 -9.26 -16.44 20.51
N GLU A 370 -9.10 -17.72 20.79
CA GLU A 370 -9.83 -18.46 21.81
C GLU A 370 -8.82 -19.13 22.73
N SER A 371 -9.12 -19.14 24.01
CA SER A 371 -8.25 -19.77 25.01
C SER A 371 -8.87 -21.07 25.52
N LEU A 372 -8.02 -22.09 25.64
CA LEU A 372 -8.37 -23.43 26.04
C LEU A 372 -7.50 -23.89 27.20
N ALA A 373 -8.07 -24.19 28.35
CA ALA A 373 -7.35 -24.87 29.41
C ALA A 373 -7.28 -26.37 29.12
N VAL A 374 -6.07 -26.89 29.02
CA VAL A 374 -5.79 -28.27 28.64
C VAL A 374 -5.21 -29.04 29.81
N GLU A 375 -5.70 -30.27 30.01
CA GLU A 375 -5.10 -31.26 30.93
C GLU A 375 -4.91 -32.56 30.17
N LEU A 376 -3.66 -33.05 30.09
CA LEU A 376 -3.26 -34.27 29.37
C LEU A 376 -2.50 -35.20 30.32
N PRO A 377 -2.56 -36.53 30.07
CA PRO A 377 -1.66 -37.49 30.73
C PRO A 377 -0.19 -37.17 30.38
N ASN A 378 0.73 -37.25 31.35
CA ASN A 378 2.15 -37.06 31.08
C ASN A 378 2.73 -38.24 30.28
N SER A 379 2.76 -38.10 28.96
CA SER A 379 3.13 -39.12 27.98
C SER A 379 3.93 -38.54 26.81
N GLY A 380 4.53 -39.39 26.00
CA GLY A 380 5.20 -38.97 24.76
C GLY A 380 4.24 -38.35 23.72
N GLU A 381 2.96 -38.70 23.74
CA GLU A 381 1.94 -38.11 22.89
C GLU A 381 1.69 -36.64 23.31
N THR A 382 1.71 -36.36 24.61
CA THR A 382 1.59 -35.01 25.17
C THR A 382 2.76 -34.13 24.78
N GLU A 383 3.99 -34.66 24.76
CA GLU A 383 5.15 -33.91 24.27
C GLU A 383 5.00 -33.55 22.79
N SER A 384 4.49 -34.49 21.99
CA SER A 384 4.22 -34.23 20.56
C SER A 384 3.12 -33.19 20.36
N PHE A 385 2.07 -33.23 21.17
CA PHE A 385 1.01 -32.22 21.17
C PHE A 385 1.52 -30.87 21.61
N LEU A 386 2.34 -30.77 22.66
CA LEU A 386 2.96 -29.53 23.11
C LEU A 386 3.84 -28.89 22.01
N ALA A 387 4.62 -29.71 21.31
CA ALA A 387 5.41 -29.22 20.18
C ALA A 387 4.50 -28.66 19.07
N TRP A 388 3.41 -29.35 18.75
CA TRP A 388 2.41 -28.87 17.81
C TRP A 388 1.72 -27.59 18.31
N ALA A 389 1.35 -27.53 19.60
CA ALA A 389 0.71 -26.37 20.20
C ALA A 389 1.61 -25.13 20.16
N HIS A 390 2.90 -25.24 20.50
CA HIS A 390 3.87 -24.17 20.36
C HIS A 390 4.06 -23.69 18.91
N ASP A 391 3.87 -24.60 17.96
CA ASP A 391 3.95 -24.29 16.53
C ASP A 391 2.69 -23.56 15.98
N HIS A 392 1.54 -23.63 16.68
CA HIS A 392 0.26 -23.19 16.15
C HIS A 392 -0.46 -22.16 17.02
N GLY A 393 0.08 -21.81 18.19
CA GLY A 393 -0.48 -20.85 19.12
C GLY A 393 0.42 -20.57 20.29
N THR A 394 -0.10 -19.84 21.25
CA THR A 394 0.58 -19.48 22.50
C THR A 394 0.28 -20.54 23.55
N VAL A 395 1.32 -21.07 24.20
CA VAL A 395 1.22 -21.99 25.33
C VAL A 395 1.68 -21.22 26.58
N ALA A 396 0.80 -21.08 27.56
CA ALA A 396 1.06 -20.43 28.84
C ALA A 396 0.77 -21.36 30.02
N ASP A 397 1.25 -21.00 31.19
CA ASP A 397 0.99 -21.69 32.47
C ASP A 397 1.25 -23.21 32.43
N LEU A 398 2.32 -23.61 31.72
CA LEU A 398 2.68 -25.02 31.60
C LEU A 398 3.17 -25.60 32.94
N GLU A 399 2.40 -26.55 33.47
CA GLU A 399 2.73 -27.24 34.72
C GLU A 399 2.74 -28.77 34.56
N TYR A 400 3.75 -29.42 35.11
CA TYR A 400 3.87 -30.88 35.19
C TYR A 400 3.53 -31.37 36.60
N ALA A 401 2.35 -31.97 36.76
CA ALA A 401 1.86 -32.46 38.06
C ALA A 401 1.88 -34.00 38.12
N GLY A 402 3.04 -34.60 38.10
CA GLY A 402 3.25 -36.04 38.18
C GLY A 402 2.74 -36.79 36.97
N GLU A 403 1.51 -37.32 37.02
CA GLU A 403 0.89 -38.08 35.90
C GLU A 403 0.14 -37.22 34.89
N THR A 404 0.02 -35.91 35.18
CA THR A 404 -0.70 -34.97 34.29
C THR A 404 0.15 -33.75 33.92
N VAL A 405 -0.13 -33.18 32.77
CA VAL A 405 0.42 -31.91 32.28
C VAL A 405 -0.76 -30.97 32.00
N THR A 406 -0.70 -29.78 32.58
CA THR A 406 -1.73 -28.73 32.40
C THR A 406 -1.10 -27.49 31.79
N PHE A 407 -1.85 -26.81 30.93
CA PHE A 407 -1.43 -25.55 30.32
C PHE A 407 -2.64 -24.80 29.74
N ALA A 408 -2.48 -23.52 29.51
CA ALA A 408 -3.38 -22.72 28.71
C ALA A 408 -2.87 -22.69 27.27
N PHE A 409 -3.77 -22.88 26.30
CA PHE A 409 -3.48 -22.81 24.87
C PHE A 409 -4.37 -21.76 24.23
N GLU A 410 -3.76 -20.77 23.62
CA GLU A 410 -4.45 -19.73 22.90
C GLU A 410 -4.07 -19.75 21.42
N ALA A 411 -5.07 -19.77 20.55
CA ALA A 411 -4.89 -19.76 19.12
C ALA A 411 -6.15 -19.25 18.42
N ARG A 412 -6.11 -19.08 17.10
CA ARG A 412 -7.32 -18.78 16.35
C ARG A 412 -8.36 -19.92 16.48
N PRO A 413 -9.69 -19.59 16.37
CA PRO A 413 -10.76 -20.54 16.64
C PRO A 413 -10.62 -21.90 15.93
N GLY A 414 -10.30 -21.91 14.65
CA GLY A 414 -10.14 -23.17 13.88
C GLY A 414 -8.94 -24.03 14.33
N VAL A 415 -7.91 -23.43 14.96
CA VAL A 415 -6.79 -24.17 15.56
C VAL A 415 -7.20 -24.71 16.92
N VAL A 416 -7.93 -23.93 17.72
CA VAL A 416 -8.47 -24.34 19.03
C VAL A 416 -9.40 -25.55 18.87
N GLU A 417 -10.27 -25.57 17.88
CA GLU A 417 -11.13 -26.74 17.58
C GLU A 417 -10.29 -28.00 17.23
N ARG A 418 -9.21 -27.84 16.47
CA ARG A 418 -8.29 -28.96 16.21
C ARG A 418 -7.55 -29.42 17.47
N ALA A 419 -7.12 -28.48 18.30
CA ALA A 419 -6.49 -28.77 19.59
C ALA A 419 -7.43 -29.58 20.49
N ARG A 420 -8.70 -29.16 20.58
CA ARG A 420 -9.75 -29.83 21.35
C ARG A 420 -9.90 -31.30 20.91
N ALA A 421 -10.02 -31.55 19.61
CA ALA A 421 -10.14 -32.92 19.09
C ALA A 421 -8.91 -33.76 19.40
N GLN A 422 -7.69 -33.24 19.26
CA GLN A 422 -6.46 -33.96 19.56
C GLN A 422 -6.30 -34.26 21.07
N VAL A 423 -6.69 -33.34 21.95
CA VAL A 423 -6.67 -33.56 23.41
C VAL A 423 -7.63 -34.65 23.80
N GLU A 424 -8.84 -34.68 23.24
CA GLU A 424 -9.83 -35.74 23.48
C GLU A 424 -9.34 -37.12 23.00
N GLU A 425 -8.73 -37.18 21.81
CA GLU A 425 -8.11 -38.39 21.27
C GLU A 425 -6.99 -38.94 22.17
N SER A 426 -6.21 -38.04 22.78
CA SER A 426 -5.11 -38.37 23.70
C SER A 426 -5.59 -38.68 25.16
N GLY A 427 -6.90 -38.72 25.38
CA GLY A 427 -7.51 -39.02 26.68
C GLY A 427 -7.40 -37.88 27.70
N GLY A 428 -7.15 -36.67 27.22
CA GLY A 428 -7.15 -35.44 28.03
C GLY A 428 -8.52 -34.82 28.22
N THR A 429 -8.54 -33.72 28.95
CA THR A 429 -9.75 -32.88 29.15
C THR A 429 -9.46 -31.44 28.80
N VAL A 430 -10.48 -30.76 28.32
CA VAL A 430 -10.43 -29.35 27.93
C VAL A 430 -11.52 -28.57 28.66
N ARG A 431 -11.22 -27.30 28.95
CA ARG A 431 -12.20 -26.34 29.45
C ARG A 431 -11.99 -25.02 28.71
N ASP A 432 -13.06 -24.38 28.32
CA ASP A 432 -12.99 -23.03 27.81
C ASP A 432 -12.54 -22.10 28.95
N SER A 433 -11.54 -21.28 28.70
CA SER A 433 -11.12 -20.25 29.65
C SER A 433 -11.98 -19.01 29.40
N ASP A 434 -12.62 -18.51 30.44
CA ASP A 434 -13.44 -17.30 30.43
C ASP A 434 -12.61 -16.05 30.13
#